data_d7b16204527c56a77263902197155a35
#
_entry.id   d7b16204527c56a77263902197155a35
#
_cell.length_a   1.000
_cell.length_b   1.000
_cell.length_c   1.000
_cell.angle_alpha   90.00
_cell.angle_beta   90.00
_cell.angle_gamma   90.00
#
_symmetry.space_group_name_H-M   'P 1'
#
loop_
_entity.id
_entity.type
_entity.pdbx_description
1 polymer ?
#
loop_
_entity_poly.entity_id
_entity_poly.type
_entity_poly.pdbx_seq_one_letter_code
_entity_poly.pdbx_strand_id
1 'polypeptide(L)'
;MSTNRLTLPALSLCLTSILAACGGGSSSSNSVPPQDTPVAGMATGSGANAVADPTLPRPPGTPCVVQLYQNLNFSGFSSQSFSYQPACSGPYSKIVLEADYTVTAGRQFDRTTHISLGGVNLLTGTTQEPSRSVAPTWHVERDLTEYASLFAKTQTGYVDLDTIVDGTYNGQPSGSARLLFYPVSASAAAGNSANYVYPFTSGANGRPANLNNSSSVLSQTISFPGNVVRAYLDVIAQSQSNDEFWYTCAPDNLATPLQTCGSTAFRETQVSIDSVPAGVAPVYPWIYTGGMDPGLWRNIPAVQALNLQPYRVDLSPFAGKLSDGQPHTVSISVLNANSYFSVLGTLFVYTDPYRSNVNGGIIANTLTAPAAPVVNNQLSFDSSGNASGTLGTTSGRQFQISGIVNSSRGQETITVTQSMSFSNVQTFTATSQNIVQNTSVRTATQIAKPGRQVTLERTSSYPLQLNFTVDSNGNWKTTSSQEIVVKNKLADDRGTLFAATMDNLVNSSSYAPAPAPSVRSATQTFSYTDSLGSCYLRKLGSQNLLLTSAIDAASCGGAGSIARMPWKVDPQGGTGFLGPIGFSFDFSGNG
;
A
#
# COMPACT_ATOMS: atom_id res chain seq x y z
N MET A 1 -35.28 51.02 -12.33
CA MET A 1 -34.21 51.94 -12.75
C MET A 1 -32.93 51.13 -12.68
N SER A 2 -32.20 50.83 -13.62
CA SER A 2 -31.90 51.10 -15.01
C SER A 2 -31.06 49.92 -15.50
N THR A 3 -31.50 49.37 -16.58
CA THR A 3 -30.88 48.35 -17.44
C THR A 3 -29.57 48.84 -18.03
N ASN A 4 -28.53 47.99 -18.17
CA ASN A 4 -27.69 48.09 -19.36
C ASN A 4 -27.15 46.72 -19.73
N ARG A 5 -27.65 46.24 -20.87
CA ARG A 5 -27.08 45.17 -21.69
C ARG A 5 -25.94 45.74 -22.51
N LEU A 6 -24.86 44.98 -22.73
CA LEU A 6 -23.98 45.21 -23.87
C LEU A 6 -23.65 43.90 -24.57
N THR A 7 -23.88 43.95 -25.84
CA THR A 7 -23.92 42.92 -26.88
C THR A 7 -22.54 42.58 -27.43
N LEU A 8 -22.43 41.33 -27.91
CA LEU A 8 -21.34 40.83 -28.80
C LEU A 8 -21.24 41.66 -30.11
N PRO A 9 -20.13 41.51 -30.80
CA PRO A 9 -20.25 41.19 -32.22
C PRO A 9 -19.47 39.94 -32.66
N ALA A 10 -20.19 39.13 -33.45
CA ALA A 10 -19.67 38.14 -34.36
C ALA A 10 -18.96 38.83 -35.54
N LEU A 11 -17.88 38.25 -36.04
CA LEU A 11 -17.39 38.55 -37.39
C LEU A 11 -17.03 37.24 -38.13
N SER A 12 -17.57 37.18 -39.31
CA SER A 12 -17.68 36.09 -40.26
C SER A 12 -16.58 36.16 -41.32
N LEU A 13 -16.21 35.01 -41.83
CA LEU A 13 -15.65 34.65 -43.13
C LEU A 13 -14.79 35.62 -43.96
N CYS A 14 -13.67 35.09 -44.44
CA CYS A 14 -13.30 35.17 -45.85
C CYS A 14 -12.47 33.99 -46.33
N LEU A 15 -13.02 33.22 -47.26
CA LEU A 15 -12.35 32.27 -48.14
C LEU A 15 -11.55 33.05 -49.21
N THR A 16 -10.29 32.63 -49.46
CA THR A 16 -9.71 32.73 -50.83
C THR A 16 -8.71 31.62 -51.02
N SER A 17 -9.02 30.80 -52.01
CA SER A 17 -8.21 29.77 -52.65
C SER A 17 -7.15 30.39 -53.57
N ILE A 18 -5.89 29.87 -53.54
CA ILE A 18 -4.98 29.91 -54.69
C ILE A 18 -4.26 28.58 -54.75
N LEU A 19 -4.29 27.99 -55.96
CA LEU A 19 -3.63 26.74 -56.37
C LEU A 19 -2.16 26.92 -56.78
N ALA A 20 -1.45 25.81 -56.60
CA ALA A 20 -0.37 25.22 -57.43
C ALA A 20 1.07 25.71 -57.25
N ALA A 21 1.95 24.83 -56.85
CA ALA A 21 2.77 24.02 -57.79
C ALA A 21 3.80 23.10 -57.05
N CYS A 22 3.88 21.90 -57.53
CA CYS A 22 4.87 20.83 -57.52
C CYS A 22 6.21 21.01 -56.80
N GLY A 23 6.61 20.00 -56.01
CA GLY A 23 7.96 19.52 -55.96
C GLY A 23 8.38 18.98 -54.59
N GLY A 24 8.59 17.67 -54.48
CA GLY A 24 9.40 17.06 -53.43
C GLY A 24 8.63 16.25 -52.40
N GLY A 25 8.52 14.94 -52.63
CA GLY A 25 7.97 13.99 -51.67
C GLY A 25 8.81 13.86 -50.41
N SER A 26 8.25 14.29 -49.30
CA SER A 26 8.56 13.77 -48.00
C SER A 26 7.25 13.17 -47.47
N SER A 27 7.24 11.86 -47.34
CA SER A 27 6.13 11.15 -46.66
C SER A 27 6.07 11.60 -45.21
N SER A 28 5.33 12.65 -44.93
CA SER A 28 4.87 12.94 -43.58
C SER A 28 3.86 11.82 -43.22
N SER A 29 4.32 10.83 -42.47
CA SER A 29 3.41 9.97 -41.73
C SER A 29 2.57 10.88 -40.85
N ASN A 30 1.33 11.10 -41.24
CA ASN A 30 0.32 11.65 -40.33
C ASN A 30 0.12 10.64 -39.20
N SER A 31 0.96 10.71 -38.17
CA SER A 31 0.70 9.98 -36.94
C SER A 31 -0.56 10.58 -36.33
N VAL A 32 -1.65 9.84 -36.40
CA VAL A 32 -2.85 10.17 -35.62
C VAL A 32 -2.41 10.30 -34.17
N PRO A 33 -2.73 11.39 -33.47
CA PRO A 33 -2.38 11.51 -32.06
C PRO A 33 -2.86 10.28 -31.30
N PRO A 34 -2.06 9.75 -30.37
CA PRO A 34 -2.48 8.61 -29.59
C PRO A 34 -3.78 8.94 -28.86
N GLN A 35 -4.76 8.03 -28.92
CA GLN A 35 -6.06 8.18 -28.31
C GLN A 35 -6.17 7.35 -27.03
N ASP A 36 -6.90 7.85 -26.04
CA ASP A 36 -7.27 7.11 -24.86
C ASP A 36 -8.00 5.81 -25.24
N THR A 37 -7.66 4.71 -24.57
CA THR A 37 -8.22 3.40 -24.87
C THR A 37 -9.07 2.88 -23.71
N PRO A 38 -10.25 2.30 -23.95
CA PRO A 38 -11.03 1.63 -22.92
C PRO A 38 -10.24 0.47 -22.29
N VAL A 39 -10.33 0.32 -20.97
CA VAL A 39 -9.67 -0.79 -20.26
C VAL A 39 -10.41 -2.11 -20.55
N ALA A 40 -9.68 -3.10 -21.02
CA ALA A 40 -10.24 -4.41 -21.29
C ALA A 40 -10.82 -5.04 -20.00
N GLY A 41 -12.02 -5.62 -20.11
CA GLY A 41 -12.70 -6.27 -18.98
C GLY A 41 -13.44 -5.33 -18.03
N MET A 42 -13.33 -4.00 -18.19
CA MET A 42 -14.04 -3.01 -17.37
C MET A 42 -15.16 -2.34 -18.15
N ALA A 43 -16.35 -2.98 -18.20
CA ALA A 43 -17.49 -2.48 -18.96
C ALA A 43 -18.20 -1.33 -18.20
N THR A 44 -18.48 -0.23 -18.91
CA THR A 44 -19.35 0.85 -18.40
C THR A 44 -20.77 0.34 -18.13
N GLY A 45 -21.42 0.90 -17.12
CA GLY A 45 -22.72 0.43 -16.60
C GLY A 45 -22.61 -0.80 -15.70
N SER A 46 -21.41 -1.37 -15.55
CA SER A 46 -21.16 -2.51 -14.67
C SER A 46 -21.07 -2.08 -13.20
N GLY A 47 -21.60 -2.91 -12.30
CA GLY A 47 -21.40 -2.82 -10.85
C GLY A 47 -20.18 -3.65 -10.36
N ALA A 48 -19.39 -4.21 -11.28
CA ALA A 48 -18.21 -4.99 -10.95
C ALA A 48 -17.12 -4.11 -10.30
N ASN A 49 -16.26 -4.74 -9.51
CA ASN A 49 -15.11 -4.06 -8.94
C ASN A 49 -14.16 -3.55 -10.04
N ALA A 50 -13.66 -2.35 -9.86
CA ALA A 50 -12.70 -1.73 -10.75
C ALA A 50 -11.62 -1.01 -9.93
N VAL A 51 -10.36 -1.32 -10.19
CA VAL A 51 -9.20 -0.64 -9.61
C VAL A 51 -8.28 -0.16 -10.74
N ALA A 52 -7.72 1.03 -10.57
CA ALA A 52 -6.79 1.59 -11.54
C ALA A 52 -5.36 1.02 -11.37
N ASP A 53 -5.11 0.31 -10.29
CA ASP A 53 -3.83 -0.32 -10.01
C ASP A 53 -3.42 -1.24 -11.17
N PRO A 54 -2.15 -1.21 -11.61
CA PRO A 54 -1.68 -2.09 -12.65
C PRO A 54 -1.64 -3.54 -12.17
N THR A 55 -1.95 -4.48 -13.07
CA THR A 55 -1.66 -5.89 -12.83
C THR A 55 -0.17 -6.11 -12.72
N LEU A 56 0.23 -7.10 -11.91
CA LEU A 56 1.64 -7.45 -11.81
C LEU A 56 2.15 -7.96 -13.17
N PRO A 57 3.24 -7.38 -13.67
CA PRO A 57 3.82 -7.84 -14.94
C PRO A 57 4.30 -9.29 -14.83
N ARG A 58 4.08 -10.05 -15.88
CA ARG A 58 4.44 -11.45 -16.01
C ARG A 58 5.69 -11.62 -16.86
N PRO A 59 6.70 -12.41 -16.42
CA PRO A 59 7.76 -12.85 -17.31
C PRO A 59 7.20 -13.64 -18.49
N PRO A 60 7.90 -13.67 -19.64
CA PRO A 60 7.49 -14.53 -20.74
C PRO A 60 7.57 -16.00 -20.35
N GLY A 61 6.66 -16.81 -20.91
CA GLY A 61 6.56 -18.25 -20.67
C GLY A 61 5.36 -18.65 -19.83
N THR A 62 5.12 -19.95 -19.75
CA THR A 62 4.00 -20.52 -18.98
C THR A 62 4.44 -20.77 -17.54
N PRO A 63 3.74 -20.23 -16.52
CA PRO A 63 4.05 -20.53 -15.13
C PRO A 63 3.67 -21.95 -14.75
N CYS A 64 4.40 -22.53 -13.81
CA CYS A 64 3.92 -23.68 -13.04
C CYS A 64 2.89 -23.16 -12.02
N VAL A 65 1.72 -23.78 -11.95
CA VAL A 65 0.59 -23.32 -11.13
C VAL A 65 0.36 -24.25 -9.96
N VAL A 66 0.25 -23.71 -8.75
CA VAL A 66 -0.13 -24.43 -7.54
C VAL A 66 -1.42 -23.84 -6.99
N GLN A 67 -2.50 -24.62 -6.98
CA GLN A 67 -3.76 -24.23 -6.36
C GLN A 67 -3.61 -24.33 -4.84
N LEU A 68 -3.92 -23.25 -4.11
CA LEU A 68 -3.94 -23.25 -2.65
C LEU A 68 -5.31 -23.72 -2.13
N TYR A 69 -6.36 -23.09 -2.58
CA TYR A 69 -7.75 -23.48 -2.33
C TYR A 69 -8.65 -22.99 -3.47
N GLN A 70 -9.83 -23.61 -3.62
CA GLN A 70 -10.75 -23.29 -4.71
C GLN A 70 -12.19 -23.26 -4.20
N ASN A 71 -12.93 -22.19 -4.52
CA ASN A 71 -14.35 -22.00 -4.21
C ASN A 71 -14.67 -22.26 -2.73
N LEU A 72 -13.77 -21.83 -1.84
CA LEU A 72 -13.92 -22.03 -0.41
C LEU A 72 -14.95 -21.04 0.15
N ASN A 73 -15.97 -21.55 0.85
CA ASN A 73 -16.98 -20.72 1.51
C ASN A 73 -16.55 -20.33 2.91
N PHE A 74 -16.83 -19.10 3.32
CA PHE A 74 -16.51 -18.57 4.63
C PHE A 74 -17.82 -18.30 5.41
N SER A 75 -17.95 -18.88 6.60
CA SER A 75 -19.19 -18.77 7.40
C SER A 75 -18.98 -18.65 8.90
N GLY A 76 -17.76 -18.37 9.34
CA GLY A 76 -17.40 -18.28 10.77
C GLY A 76 -16.10 -17.52 11.01
N PHE A 77 -15.62 -17.62 12.24
CA PHE A 77 -14.39 -16.94 12.71
C PHE A 77 -13.19 -17.89 12.83
N SER A 78 -13.31 -19.10 12.29
CA SER A 78 -12.23 -20.08 12.32
C SER A 78 -11.43 -20.06 11.03
N SER A 79 -10.10 -20.09 11.17
CA SER A 79 -9.19 -20.26 10.04
C SER A 79 -9.47 -21.60 9.34
N GLN A 80 -9.53 -21.59 8.02
CA GLN A 80 -9.63 -22.79 7.21
C GLN A 80 -8.24 -23.16 6.69
N SER A 81 -7.83 -24.39 6.87
CA SER A 81 -6.51 -24.85 6.48
C SER A 81 -6.48 -25.40 5.06
N PHE A 82 -5.33 -25.24 4.40
CA PHE A 82 -4.99 -25.91 3.15
C PHE A 82 -3.57 -26.49 3.23
N SER A 83 -3.30 -27.52 2.42
CA SER A 83 -1.96 -28.11 2.33
C SER A 83 -1.24 -27.56 1.11
N TYR A 84 -0.03 -27.05 1.32
CA TYR A 84 0.88 -26.68 0.26
C TYR A 84 1.97 -27.76 0.11
N GLN A 85 2.20 -28.17 -1.14
CA GLN A 85 3.32 -29.05 -1.50
C GLN A 85 4.11 -28.41 -2.65
N PRO A 86 5.47 -28.42 -2.59
CA PRO A 86 6.30 -27.92 -3.67
C PRO A 86 6.12 -28.78 -4.93
N ALA A 87 5.34 -28.29 -5.89
CA ALA A 87 5.12 -28.95 -7.17
C ALA A 87 5.93 -28.33 -8.32
N CYS A 88 6.51 -27.16 -8.08
CA CYS A 88 7.28 -26.41 -9.06
C CYS A 88 8.76 -26.39 -8.67
N SER A 89 9.65 -26.48 -9.65
CA SER A 89 11.10 -26.46 -9.45
C SER A 89 11.67 -25.10 -9.73
N GLY A 90 12.45 -24.53 -8.78
CA GLY A 90 13.20 -23.29 -8.95
C GLY A 90 14.55 -23.48 -9.68
N PRO A 91 15.30 -22.41 -9.94
CA PRO A 91 15.05 -21.03 -9.50
C PRO A 91 13.94 -20.34 -10.28
N TYR A 92 13.30 -19.36 -9.63
CA TYR A 92 12.18 -18.60 -10.22
C TYR A 92 12.59 -17.20 -10.59
N SER A 93 12.09 -16.70 -11.71
CA SER A 93 12.18 -15.30 -12.10
C SER A 93 11.09 -14.47 -11.42
N LYS A 94 9.93 -15.10 -11.15
CA LYS A 94 8.81 -14.45 -10.45
C LYS A 94 7.88 -15.47 -9.81
N ILE A 95 7.29 -15.09 -8.67
CA ILE A 95 6.22 -15.83 -8.01
C ILE A 95 5.08 -14.85 -7.75
N VAL A 96 3.88 -15.19 -8.22
CA VAL A 96 2.69 -14.36 -8.05
C VAL A 96 1.61 -15.15 -7.33
N LEU A 97 1.05 -14.58 -6.28
CA LEU A 97 -0.22 -15.00 -5.70
C LEU A 97 -1.35 -14.30 -6.47
N GLU A 98 -2.32 -15.06 -6.91
CA GLU A 98 -3.61 -14.58 -7.37
C GLU A 98 -4.70 -15.06 -6.41
N ALA A 99 -5.57 -14.16 -6.00
CA ALA A 99 -6.73 -14.47 -5.16
C ALA A 99 -7.99 -13.83 -5.73
N ASP A 100 -9.01 -14.65 -5.93
CA ASP A 100 -10.33 -14.26 -6.46
C ASP A 100 -11.36 -14.46 -5.37
N TYR A 101 -12.18 -13.45 -5.13
CA TYR A 101 -13.21 -13.46 -4.11
C TYR A 101 -14.56 -13.00 -4.68
N THR A 102 -15.62 -13.46 -4.04
CA THR A 102 -17.00 -13.01 -4.29
C THR A 102 -17.82 -13.06 -3.01
N VAL A 103 -18.88 -12.27 -2.97
CA VAL A 103 -19.94 -12.37 -1.96
C VAL A 103 -21.26 -12.45 -2.70
N THR A 104 -22.13 -13.43 -2.39
CA THR A 104 -23.45 -13.52 -3.02
C THR A 104 -24.31 -12.28 -2.71
N ALA A 105 -25.25 -11.96 -3.60
CA ALA A 105 -26.22 -10.91 -3.33
C ALA A 105 -26.97 -11.19 -2.02
N GLY A 106 -27.12 -10.17 -1.16
CA GLY A 106 -27.68 -10.29 0.16
C GLY A 106 -27.24 -9.13 1.07
N ARG A 107 -27.33 -9.35 2.36
CA ARG A 107 -26.76 -8.47 3.38
C ARG A 107 -25.48 -9.08 3.93
N GLN A 108 -24.40 -8.32 3.91
CA GLN A 108 -23.14 -8.60 4.58
C GLN A 108 -22.39 -7.30 4.78
N PHE A 109 -21.48 -7.26 5.76
CA PHE A 109 -20.54 -6.17 5.96
C PHE A 109 -19.19 -6.51 5.28
N ASP A 110 -18.35 -5.50 5.10
CA ASP A 110 -16.94 -5.67 4.80
C ASP A 110 -16.26 -6.45 5.94
N ARG A 111 -15.29 -7.27 5.56
CA ARG A 111 -14.54 -8.15 6.46
C ARG A 111 -13.07 -8.06 6.14
N THR A 112 -12.23 -8.45 7.08
CA THR A 112 -10.81 -8.65 6.83
C THR A 112 -10.57 -10.08 6.37
N THR A 113 -9.69 -10.24 5.38
CA THR A 113 -9.23 -11.54 4.89
C THR A 113 -7.71 -11.63 4.97
N HIS A 114 -7.21 -12.82 5.31
CA HIS A 114 -5.79 -13.14 5.36
C HIS A 114 -5.52 -14.47 4.68
N ILE A 115 -4.41 -14.56 3.95
CA ILE A 115 -3.85 -15.83 3.48
C ILE A 115 -2.47 -15.97 4.09
N SER A 116 -2.18 -17.09 4.72
CA SER A 116 -0.87 -17.40 5.31
C SER A 116 -0.35 -18.77 4.89
N LEU A 117 0.96 -18.94 4.94
CA LEU A 117 1.63 -20.22 4.71
C LEU A 117 2.76 -20.38 5.73
N GLY A 118 2.74 -21.47 6.51
CA GLY A 118 3.73 -21.68 7.56
C GLY A 118 3.78 -20.54 8.59
N GLY A 119 2.66 -19.87 8.84
CA GLY A 119 2.55 -18.70 9.70
C GLY A 119 2.91 -17.37 9.03
N VAL A 120 3.54 -17.38 7.85
CA VAL A 120 3.91 -16.17 7.11
C VAL A 120 2.70 -15.62 6.35
N ASN A 121 2.41 -14.35 6.51
CA ASN A 121 1.33 -13.68 5.77
C ASN A 121 1.70 -13.52 4.29
N LEU A 122 0.82 -13.96 3.40
CA LEU A 122 0.94 -13.80 1.95
C LEU A 122 0.04 -12.68 1.41
N LEU A 123 -1.13 -12.48 2.04
CA LEU A 123 -2.12 -11.48 1.66
C LEU A 123 -2.90 -11.02 2.89
N THR A 124 -3.16 -9.74 2.95
CA THR A 124 -4.12 -9.11 3.86
C THR A 124 -4.92 -8.07 3.09
N GLY A 125 -6.24 -8.06 3.26
CA GLY A 125 -7.12 -7.10 2.63
C GLY A 125 -8.49 -7.06 3.28
N THR A 126 -9.33 -6.12 2.83
CA THR A 126 -10.75 -6.13 3.18
C THR A 126 -11.59 -6.70 2.03
N THR A 127 -12.87 -6.94 2.28
CA THR A 127 -13.81 -7.50 1.31
C THR A 127 -14.79 -6.43 0.85
N GLN A 128 -15.40 -6.60 -0.31
CA GLN A 128 -16.50 -5.74 -0.76
C GLN A 128 -17.82 -6.15 -0.13
N GLU A 129 -18.69 -5.17 0.15
CA GLU A 129 -20.05 -5.42 0.59
C GLU A 129 -20.99 -5.72 -0.59
N PRO A 130 -21.85 -6.75 -0.48
CA PRO A 130 -22.90 -6.97 -1.45
C PRO A 130 -24.07 -6.00 -1.24
N SER A 131 -25.04 -6.06 -2.15
CA SER A 131 -26.38 -5.54 -1.91
C SER A 131 -27.41 -6.63 -2.18
N ARG A 132 -28.69 -6.33 -1.95
CA ARG A 132 -29.78 -7.29 -2.23
C ARG A 132 -29.81 -7.78 -3.69
N SER A 133 -29.21 -7.00 -4.61
CA SER A 133 -29.22 -7.29 -6.06
C SER A 133 -27.83 -7.38 -6.67
N VAL A 134 -26.76 -7.10 -5.93
CA VAL A 134 -25.38 -7.10 -6.45
C VAL A 134 -24.53 -8.08 -5.66
N ALA A 135 -23.93 -9.02 -6.36
CA ALA A 135 -22.91 -9.94 -5.87
C ALA A 135 -21.54 -9.44 -6.36
N PRO A 136 -20.74 -8.73 -5.55
CA PRO A 136 -19.45 -8.22 -5.98
C PRO A 136 -18.43 -9.36 -6.13
N THR A 137 -17.52 -9.18 -7.09
CA THR A 137 -16.35 -10.01 -7.29
C THR A 137 -15.12 -9.11 -7.36
N TRP A 138 -13.99 -9.56 -6.84
CA TRP A 138 -12.73 -8.83 -6.96
C TRP A 138 -11.55 -9.78 -7.07
N HIS A 139 -10.50 -9.30 -7.72
CA HIS A 139 -9.24 -9.99 -7.94
C HIS A 139 -8.11 -9.24 -7.25
N VAL A 140 -7.20 -9.98 -6.62
CA VAL A 140 -6.03 -9.43 -5.93
C VAL A 140 -4.78 -10.18 -6.35
N GLU A 141 -3.70 -9.44 -6.62
CA GLU A 141 -2.39 -10.02 -6.93
C GLU A 141 -1.33 -9.55 -5.93
N ARG A 142 -0.40 -10.46 -5.59
CA ARG A 142 0.78 -10.16 -4.77
C ARG A 142 2.03 -10.72 -5.41
N ASP A 143 3.09 -9.92 -5.48
CA ASP A 143 4.42 -10.39 -5.82
C ASP A 143 5.05 -11.07 -4.59
N LEU A 144 5.24 -12.38 -4.69
CA LEU A 144 5.83 -13.20 -3.64
C LEU A 144 7.20 -13.76 -4.03
N THR A 145 7.87 -13.16 -5.01
CA THR A 145 9.19 -13.61 -5.47
C THR A 145 10.22 -13.63 -4.35
N GLU A 146 10.20 -12.65 -3.46
CA GLU A 146 11.08 -12.57 -2.29
C GLU A 146 10.84 -13.68 -1.26
N TYR A 147 9.65 -14.28 -1.30
CA TYR A 147 9.23 -15.39 -0.42
C TYR A 147 9.65 -16.78 -0.94
N ALA A 148 10.48 -16.89 -1.99
CA ALA A 148 10.76 -18.15 -2.67
C ALA A 148 11.25 -19.26 -1.74
N SER A 149 12.05 -18.93 -0.71
CA SER A 149 12.52 -19.90 0.29
C SER A 149 11.38 -20.51 1.13
N LEU A 150 10.27 -19.79 1.31
CA LEU A 150 9.08 -20.30 2.00
C LEU A 150 8.44 -21.46 1.22
N PHE A 151 8.49 -21.42 -0.10
CA PHE A 151 7.85 -22.39 -0.99
C PHE A 151 8.69 -23.66 -1.25
N ALA A 152 9.85 -23.79 -0.62
CA ALA A 152 10.76 -24.92 -0.84
C ALA A 152 10.34 -26.22 -0.13
N LYS A 153 9.36 -26.17 0.79
CA LYS A 153 8.96 -27.33 1.62
C LYS A 153 7.45 -27.42 1.76
N THR A 154 6.97 -28.62 2.07
CA THR A 154 5.56 -28.85 2.42
C THR A 154 5.19 -28.13 3.69
N GLN A 155 4.06 -27.43 3.68
CA GLN A 155 3.58 -26.63 4.81
C GLN A 155 2.06 -26.58 4.84
N THR A 156 1.51 -26.32 6.02
CA THR A 156 0.11 -25.97 6.17
C THR A 156 -0.05 -24.47 5.96
N GLY A 157 -1.01 -24.09 5.13
CA GLY A 157 -1.48 -22.73 5.00
C GLY A 157 -2.85 -22.55 5.62
N TYR A 158 -3.23 -21.31 5.84
CA TYR A 158 -4.54 -20.94 6.37
C TYR A 158 -5.10 -19.75 5.60
N VAL A 159 -6.41 -19.74 5.49
CA VAL A 159 -7.17 -18.59 5.02
C VAL A 159 -8.25 -18.23 6.03
N ASP A 160 -8.33 -16.94 6.31
CA ASP A 160 -9.33 -16.35 7.20
C ASP A 160 -10.16 -15.33 6.40
N LEU A 161 -11.45 -15.38 6.58
CA LEU A 161 -12.37 -14.32 6.26
C LEU A 161 -13.44 -14.38 7.35
N ASP A 162 -13.17 -13.66 8.43
CA ASP A 162 -14.01 -13.69 9.64
C ASP A 162 -15.37 -13.06 9.34
N THR A 163 -16.44 -13.87 9.35
CA THR A 163 -17.77 -13.42 8.99
C THR A 163 -18.86 -14.20 9.74
N ILE A 164 -20.06 -13.65 9.76
CA ILE A 164 -21.27 -14.33 10.19
C ILE A 164 -22.16 -14.53 8.97
N VAL A 165 -22.61 -15.75 8.75
CA VAL A 165 -23.62 -16.07 7.72
C VAL A 165 -24.80 -16.71 8.41
N ASP A 166 -25.94 -16.01 8.41
CA ASP A 166 -27.18 -16.42 9.05
C ASP A 166 -28.41 -15.86 8.31
N GLY A 167 -29.59 -15.95 8.90
CA GLY A 167 -30.80 -15.40 8.32
C GLY A 167 -30.82 -13.89 8.13
N THR A 168 -29.98 -13.14 8.85
CA THR A 168 -29.85 -11.67 8.77
C THR A 168 -28.70 -11.27 7.83
N TYR A 169 -27.54 -11.90 8.00
CA TYR A 169 -26.33 -11.67 7.21
C TYR A 169 -26.19 -12.82 6.21
N ASN A 170 -26.96 -12.77 5.15
CA ASN A 170 -27.15 -13.87 4.20
C ASN A 170 -26.30 -13.78 2.93
N GLY A 171 -25.49 -12.73 2.79
CA GLY A 171 -24.44 -12.67 1.78
C GLY A 171 -23.34 -13.67 2.10
N GLN A 172 -23.13 -14.70 1.26
CA GLN A 172 -22.14 -15.75 1.46
C GLN A 172 -20.82 -15.38 0.78
N PRO A 173 -19.73 -15.09 1.53
CA PRO A 173 -18.41 -14.92 0.95
C PRO A 173 -17.81 -16.25 0.51
N SER A 174 -17.08 -16.24 -0.60
CA SER A 174 -16.26 -17.35 -1.06
C SER A 174 -15.03 -16.86 -1.80
N GLY A 175 -14.03 -17.73 -1.96
CA GLY A 175 -12.79 -17.36 -2.64
C GLY A 175 -11.98 -18.54 -3.14
N SER A 176 -11.01 -18.21 -3.99
CA SER A 176 -9.99 -19.13 -4.52
C SER A 176 -8.64 -18.43 -4.50
N ALA A 177 -7.56 -19.18 -4.32
CA ALA A 177 -6.21 -18.62 -4.45
C ALA A 177 -5.24 -19.63 -5.05
N ARG A 178 -4.30 -19.14 -5.87
CA ARG A 178 -3.26 -19.93 -6.51
C ARG A 178 -1.92 -19.19 -6.56
N LEU A 179 -0.85 -19.94 -6.67
CA LEU A 179 0.50 -19.43 -6.91
C LEU A 179 0.93 -19.73 -8.34
N LEU A 180 1.52 -18.74 -8.98
CA LEU A 180 2.10 -18.83 -10.31
C LEU A 180 3.62 -18.71 -10.19
N PHE A 181 4.35 -19.78 -10.52
CA PHE A 181 5.79 -19.84 -10.48
C PHE A 181 6.37 -19.72 -11.88
N TYR A 182 7.02 -18.61 -12.19
CA TYR A 182 7.67 -18.37 -13.47
C TYR A 182 9.13 -18.81 -13.37
N PRO A 183 9.58 -19.79 -14.18
CA PRO A 183 10.95 -20.26 -14.13
C PRO A 183 11.91 -19.20 -14.70
N VAL A 184 13.18 -19.32 -14.34
CA VAL A 184 14.26 -18.57 -14.97
C VAL A 184 14.38 -18.96 -16.44
N SER A 185 14.64 -18.00 -17.30
CA SER A 185 14.87 -18.19 -18.75
C SER A 185 15.94 -17.22 -19.27
N ALA A 186 16.35 -17.38 -20.52
CA ALA A 186 17.31 -16.45 -21.15
C ALA A 186 16.83 -14.99 -21.17
N SER A 187 15.49 -14.77 -21.13
CA SER A 187 14.85 -13.45 -21.11
C SER A 187 14.31 -13.03 -19.75
N ALA A 188 14.45 -13.87 -18.72
CA ALA A 188 13.96 -13.62 -17.38
C ALA A 188 14.92 -14.19 -16.33
N ALA A 189 15.78 -13.33 -15.80
CA ALA A 189 16.74 -13.68 -14.76
C ALA A 189 16.05 -14.14 -13.46
N ALA A 190 16.81 -14.79 -12.57
CA ALA A 190 16.33 -15.15 -11.25
C ALA A 190 15.85 -13.90 -10.49
N GLY A 191 14.66 -14.00 -9.93
CA GLY A 191 14.13 -12.98 -9.03
C GLY A 191 14.91 -12.99 -7.71
N ASN A 192 14.98 -11.85 -7.07
CA ASN A 192 15.63 -11.74 -5.77
C ASN A 192 14.76 -12.40 -4.68
N SER A 193 15.36 -13.29 -3.90
CA SER A 193 14.68 -14.03 -2.85
C SER A 193 15.46 -13.97 -1.53
N ALA A 194 14.71 -13.83 -0.42
CA ALA A 194 15.31 -13.92 0.90
C ALA A 194 15.72 -15.36 1.21
N ASN A 195 16.86 -15.52 1.88
CA ASN A 195 17.32 -16.84 2.34
C ASN A 195 16.40 -17.39 3.44
N TYR A 196 15.87 -16.51 4.30
CA TYR A 196 14.93 -16.86 5.36
C TYR A 196 13.78 -15.86 5.39
N VAL A 197 12.58 -16.37 5.63
CA VAL A 197 11.35 -15.59 5.79
C VAL A 197 10.71 -16.01 7.11
N TYR A 198 10.63 -15.07 8.05
CA TYR A 198 10.08 -15.32 9.39
C TYR A 198 8.72 -14.64 9.55
N PRO A 199 7.72 -15.32 10.14
CA PRO A 199 6.42 -14.75 10.42
C PRO A 199 6.48 -13.83 11.64
N PHE A 200 5.72 -12.75 11.62
CA PHE A 200 5.34 -11.95 12.78
C PHE A 200 3.82 -11.90 12.84
N THR A 201 3.25 -12.88 13.50
CA THR A 201 1.80 -13.12 13.59
C THR A 201 1.46 -13.70 14.96
N SER A 202 0.18 -13.77 15.31
CA SER A 202 -0.26 -14.20 16.64
C SER A 202 -0.15 -15.71 16.90
N GLY A 203 0.22 -16.50 15.89
CA GLY A 203 0.33 -17.94 16.05
C GLY A 203 0.61 -18.68 14.72
N ALA A 204 0.63 -20.01 14.78
CA ALA A 204 0.99 -20.86 13.65
C ALA A 204 0.04 -20.75 12.44
N ASN A 205 -1.20 -20.30 12.66
CA ASN A 205 -2.17 -20.03 11.60
C ASN A 205 -1.96 -18.69 10.87
N GLY A 206 -0.97 -17.89 11.28
CA GLY A 206 -0.63 -16.64 10.59
C GLY A 206 -1.63 -15.50 10.78
N ARG A 207 -2.50 -15.56 11.78
CA ARG A 207 -3.43 -14.46 12.10
C ARG A 207 -2.69 -13.24 12.64
N PRO A 208 -3.19 -12.02 12.40
CA PRO A 208 -2.64 -10.82 13.03
C PRO A 208 -2.72 -10.89 14.56
N ALA A 209 -1.84 -10.16 15.23
CA ALA A 209 -1.95 -9.90 16.65
C ALA A 209 -2.79 -8.64 16.89
N ASN A 210 -3.69 -8.69 17.85
CA ASN A 210 -4.46 -7.52 18.27
C ASN A 210 -3.66 -6.72 19.31
N LEU A 211 -3.20 -5.54 18.94
CA LEU A 211 -2.52 -4.61 19.83
C LEU A 211 -3.53 -3.58 20.33
N ASN A 212 -3.99 -3.76 21.58
CA ASN A 212 -5.16 -3.04 22.12
C ASN A 212 -4.81 -1.64 22.67
N ASN A 213 -3.54 -1.36 22.88
CA ASN A 213 -3.05 -0.07 23.40
C ASN A 213 -1.55 0.09 23.08
N SER A 214 -0.98 1.24 23.41
CA SER A 214 0.43 1.56 23.16
C SER A 214 1.44 0.64 23.86
N SER A 215 1.05 -0.09 24.90
CA SER A 215 1.92 -1.05 25.61
C SER A 215 1.81 -2.47 25.08
N SER A 216 0.85 -2.75 24.21
CA SER A 216 0.69 -4.05 23.54
C SER A 216 1.81 -4.23 22.52
N VAL A 217 2.41 -5.45 22.49
CA VAL A 217 3.56 -5.76 21.66
C VAL A 217 3.38 -7.10 20.98
N LEU A 218 3.63 -7.14 19.67
CA LEU A 218 3.86 -8.38 18.93
C LEU A 218 5.36 -8.62 18.88
N SER A 219 5.86 -9.70 19.49
CA SER A 219 7.29 -10.00 19.55
C SER A 219 7.59 -11.44 19.19
N GLN A 220 8.77 -11.65 18.61
CA GLN A 220 9.32 -12.99 18.36
C GLN A 220 10.81 -13.03 18.64
N THR A 221 11.25 -14.07 19.33
CA THR A 221 12.66 -14.37 19.55
C THR A 221 13.14 -15.37 18.50
N ILE A 222 14.16 -14.98 17.75
CA ILE A 222 14.65 -15.69 16.57
C ILE A 222 16.14 -15.98 16.75
N SER A 223 16.54 -17.24 16.51
CA SER A 223 17.95 -17.61 16.32
C SER A 223 18.29 -17.41 14.84
N PHE A 224 19.03 -16.33 14.56
CA PHE A 224 19.44 -16.00 13.20
C PHE A 224 20.64 -16.84 12.74
N PRO A 225 20.84 -17.02 11.41
CA PRO A 225 22.08 -17.57 10.90
C PRO A 225 23.26 -16.63 11.20
N GLY A 226 24.44 -17.18 11.41
CA GLY A 226 25.64 -16.40 11.77
C GLY A 226 26.22 -15.52 10.63
N ASN A 227 25.54 -15.43 9.48
CA ASN A 227 26.03 -14.75 8.29
C ASN A 227 24.99 -13.80 7.67
N VAL A 228 24.17 -13.14 8.48
CA VAL A 228 23.21 -12.15 8.02
C VAL A 228 23.93 -10.93 7.45
N VAL A 229 23.54 -10.50 6.25
CA VAL A 229 24.07 -9.29 5.59
C VAL A 229 23.00 -8.20 5.40
N ARG A 230 21.72 -8.58 5.32
CA ARG A 230 20.58 -7.65 5.25
C ARG A 230 19.39 -8.23 5.97
N ALA A 231 18.55 -7.35 6.51
CA ALA A 231 17.27 -7.72 7.10
C ALA A 231 16.22 -6.63 6.84
N TYR A 232 15.02 -7.03 6.47
CA TYR A 232 13.88 -6.13 6.21
C TYR A 232 12.64 -6.67 6.88
N LEU A 233 11.90 -5.78 7.56
CA LEU A 233 10.63 -6.10 8.18
C LEU A 233 9.50 -5.38 7.44
N ASP A 234 8.66 -6.14 6.75
CA ASP A 234 7.41 -5.64 6.19
C ASP A 234 6.34 -5.67 7.27
N VAL A 235 5.67 -4.54 7.53
CA VAL A 235 4.68 -4.40 8.62
C VAL A 235 3.36 -3.89 8.06
N ILE A 236 2.25 -4.51 8.48
CA ILE A 236 0.89 -4.01 8.31
C ILE A 236 0.32 -3.75 9.70
N ALA A 237 -0.11 -2.53 9.97
CA ALA A 237 -0.84 -2.15 11.17
C ALA A 237 -2.25 -1.68 10.75
N GLN A 238 -3.16 -2.64 10.65
CA GLN A 238 -4.55 -2.39 10.25
C GLN A 238 -5.36 -1.88 11.43
N SER A 239 -5.88 -0.67 11.32
CA SER A 239 -6.75 -0.06 12.33
C SER A 239 -8.12 -0.73 12.39
N GLN A 240 -8.64 -0.95 13.59
CA GLN A 240 -9.89 -1.70 13.83
C GLN A 240 -10.73 -1.08 14.96
N SER A 241 -12.02 -1.37 14.97
CA SER A 241 -12.95 -0.91 16.00
C SER A 241 -12.91 0.62 16.17
N ASN A 242 -12.73 1.15 17.39
CA ASN A 242 -12.66 2.61 17.59
C ASN A 242 -11.41 3.25 16.94
N ASP A 243 -10.35 2.48 16.68
CA ASP A 243 -9.19 2.96 15.93
C ASP A 243 -9.40 2.90 14.41
N GLU A 244 -10.47 2.30 13.89
CA GLU A 244 -10.72 2.21 12.44
C GLU A 244 -10.61 3.58 11.76
N PHE A 245 -11.19 4.59 12.39
CA PHE A 245 -11.18 5.97 11.91
C PHE A 245 -10.20 6.85 12.72
N TRP A 246 -9.03 6.32 13.08
CA TRP A 246 -8.04 7.01 13.94
C TRP A 246 -7.70 8.43 13.49
N TYR A 247 -7.84 8.75 12.21
CA TYR A 247 -7.63 10.10 11.67
C TYR A 247 -8.72 11.10 12.08
N THR A 248 -9.81 10.64 12.72
CA THR A 248 -10.85 11.48 13.35
C THR A 248 -10.66 11.61 14.86
N CYS A 249 -9.73 10.85 15.47
CA CYS A 249 -9.55 10.83 16.93
C CYS A 249 -9.14 12.20 17.47
N ALA A 250 -9.48 12.42 18.74
CA ALA A 250 -9.15 13.63 19.48
C ALA A 250 -8.35 13.27 20.75
N PRO A 251 -7.76 14.24 21.47
CA PRO A 251 -7.27 14.01 22.84
C PRO A 251 -8.37 13.45 23.73
N ASP A 252 -8.00 12.62 24.74
CA ASP A 252 -8.95 11.87 25.55
C ASP A 252 -10.01 12.76 26.23
N ASN A 253 -9.63 13.96 26.68
CA ASN A 253 -10.54 14.95 27.28
C ASN A 253 -11.54 15.55 26.28
N LEU A 254 -11.32 15.43 24.99
CA LEU A 254 -12.19 15.91 23.91
C LEU A 254 -12.93 14.77 23.19
N ALA A 255 -12.53 13.52 23.40
CA ALA A 255 -13.10 12.36 22.71
C ALA A 255 -14.60 12.23 22.95
N THR A 256 -15.05 12.31 24.21
CA THR A 256 -16.48 12.23 24.56
C THR A 256 -17.29 13.42 24.03
N PRO A 257 -16.88 14.70 24.23
CA PRO A 257 -17.61 15.84 23.66
C PRO A 257 -17.72 15.80 22.12
N LEU A 258 -16.70 15.33 21.44
CA LEU A 258 -16.68 15.22 19.98
C LEU A 258 -17.25 13.89 19.44
N GLN A 259 -17.66 12.98 20.32
CA GLN A 259 -18.19 11.66 19.99
C GLN A 259 -17.25 10.86 19.06
N THR A 260 -15.95 10.91 19.37
CA THR A 260 -14.89 10.25 18.58
C THR A 260 -13.97 9.43 19.47
N CYS A 261 -12.96 8.78 18.89
CA CYS A 261 -11.92 8.04 19.60
C CYS A 261 -10.90 8.97 20.29
N GLY A 262 -10.21 8.43 21.30
CA GLY A 262 -9.14 9.12 22.03
C GLY A 262 -7.74 8.95 21.46
N SER A 263 -6.74 9.35 22.27
CA SER A 263 -5.31 9.22 21.98
C SER A 263 -4.80 10.04 20.78
N THR A 264 -5.51 11.13 20.41
CA THR A 264 -5.21 12.01 19.28
C THR A 264 -5.34 11.34 17.89
N ALA A 265 -5.21 12.13 16.83
CA ALA A 265 -5.24 11.66 15.44
C ALA A 265 -3.85 11.21 14.93
N PHE A 266 -2.92 10.84 15.81
CA PHE A 266 -1.59 10.38 15.43
C PHE A 266 -1.36 8.92 15.81
N ARG A 267 -0.89 8.12 14.85
CA ARG A 267 -0.48 6.72 15.06
C ARG A 267 0.87 6.47 14.40
N GLU A 268 1.71 5.67 15.04
CA GLU A 268 3.02 5.28 14.53
C GLU A 268 3.33 3.84 14.92
N THR A 269 3.76 3.02 13.98
CA THR A 269 4.25 1.67 14.26
C THR A 269 5.73 1.74 14.64
N GLN A 270 6.09 1.17 15.76
CA GLN A 270 7.45 1.15 16.31
C GLN A 270 8.04 -0.25 16.24
N VAL A 271 9.30 -0.34 15.84
CA VAL A 271 10.05 -1.61 15.74
C VAL A 271 11.27 -1.53 16.66
N SER A 272 11.52 -2.60 17.41
CA SER A 272 12.72 -2.74 18.23
C SER A 272 13.38 -4.11 18.06
N ILE A 273 14.68 -4.17 18.33
CA ILE A 273 15.48 -5.40 18.43
C ILE A 273 16.14 -5.39 19.82
N ASP A 274 15.88 -6.44 20.62
CA ASP A 274 16.36 -6.55 22.01
C ASP A 274 16.05 -5.30 22.85
N SER A 275 14.84 -4.76 22.68
CA SER A 275 14.37 -3.51 23.30
C SER A 275 15.09 -2.24 22.83
N VAL A 276 16.02 -2.33 21.87
CA VAL A 276 16.65 -1.17 21.24
C VAL A 276 15.79 -0.71 20.06
N PRO A 277 15.37 0.56 19.98
CA PRO A 277 14.62 1.06 18.84
C PRO A 277 15.37 0.81 17.51
N ALA A 278 14.70 0.21 16.54
CA ALA A 278 15.30 -0.26 15.30
C ALA A 278 14.67 0.35 14.03
N GLY A 279 13.53 1.02 14.18
CA GLY A 279 12.86 1.69 13.07
C GLY A 279 11.43 2.07 13.40
N VAL A 280 10.83 2.85 12.52
CA VAL A 280 9.42 3.23 12.60
C VAL A 280 8.74 3.12 11.24
N ALA A 281 7.45 2.84 11.24
CA ALA A 281 6.62 2.85 10.04
C ALA A 281 5.41 3.77 10.26
N PRO A 282 5.02 4.58 9.26
CA PRO A 282 3.77 5.32 9.31
C PRO A 282 2.59 4.34 9.27
N VAL A 283 1.50 4.70 9.93
CA VAL A 283 0.23 4.01 9.76
C VAL A 283 -0.50 4.66 8.58
N TYR A 284 -0.85 3.88 7.56
CA TYR A 284 -1.61 4.37 6.42
C TYR A 284 -3.08 4.57 6.83
N PRO A 285 -3.73 5.67 6.45
CA PRO A 285 -5.14 5.93 6.81
C PRO A 285 -6.09 5.22 5.83
N TRP A 286 -6.21 3.88 5.94
CA TRP A 286 -7.15 3.15 5.08
C TRP A 286 -8.59 3.60 5.29
N ILE A 287 -9.36 3.65 4.20
CA ILE A 287 -10.82 3.73 4.20
C ILE A 287 -11.33 2.39 3.67
N TYR A 288 -11.99 1.63 4.52
CA TYR A 288 -12.48 0.31 4.15
C TYR A 288 -13.78 0.40 3.36
N THR A 289 -14.16 -0.67 2.69
CA THR A 289 -15.30 -0.73 1.77
C THR A 289 -16.66 -0.64 2.48
N GLY A 290 -16.72 -0.86 3.79
CA GLY A 290 -17.87 -0.58 4.66
C GLY A 290 -17.71 0.68 5.51
N GLY A 291 -16.63 1.44 5.29
CA GLY A 291 -16.25 2.58 6.09
C GLY A 291 -17.09 3.84 5.85
N MET A 292 -16.58 4.96 6.34
CA MET A 292 -17.31 6.22 6.48
C MET A 292 -17.76 6.89 5.16
N ASP A 293 -17.26 6.47 4.00
CA ASP A 293 -17.64 7.02 2.70
C ASP A 293 -18.35 5.99 1.83
N PRO A 294 -19.69 6.04 1.76
CA PRO A 294 -20.46 5.09 0.99
C PRO A 294 -20.18 5.08 -0.52
N GLY A 295 -19.53 6.10 -1.07
CA GLY A 295 -19.09 6.15 -2.46
C GLY A 295 -17.98 5.14 -2.76
N LEU A 296 -17.25 4.69 -1.72
CA LEU A 296 -16.13 3.77 -1.79
C LEU A 296 -16.46 2.33 -1.39
N TRP A 297 -17.75 2.02 -1.13
CA TRP A 297 -18.16 0.68 -0.71
C TRP A 297 -18.14 -0.35 -1.84
N ARG A 298 -18.36 0.07 -3.08
CA ARG A 298 -18.35 -0.80 -4.27
C ARG A 298 -17.86 -0.06 -5.49
N ASN A 299 -17.59 -0.78 -6.56
CA ASN A 299 -16.98 -0.41 -7.81
C ASN A 299 -15.53 0.05 -7.61
N ILE A 300 -15.32 1.29 -7.23
CA ILE A 300 -13.99 1.87 -7.00
C ILE A 300 -13.79 1.93 -5.49
N PRO A 301 -13.00 1.02 -4.90
CA PRO A 301 -12.64 1.08 -3.48
C PRO A 301 -11.60 2.18 -3.23
N ALA A 302 -11.42 2.56 -1.97
CA ALA A 302 -10.32 3.41 -1.56
C ALA A 302 -8.95 2.76 -1.83
N VAL A 303 -7.90 3.58 -1.82
CA VAL A 303 -6.54 3.14 -2.11
C VAL A 303 -6.14 1.96 -1.22
N GLN A 304 -5.74 0.85 -1.83
CA GLN A 304 -5.27 -0.38 -1.19
C GLN A 304 -6.30 -1.09 -0.29
N ALA A 305 -7.57 -0.70 -0.24
CA ALA A 305 -8.55 -1.27 0.70
C ALA A 305 -8.70 -2.80 0.55
N LEU A 306 -8.71 -3.32 -0.69
CA LEU A 306 -8.81 -4.76 -0.94
C LEU A 306 -7.47 -5.51 -0.88
N ASN A 307 -6.35 -4.79 -0.81
CA ASN A 307 -4.99 -5.34 -0.86
C ASN A 307 -4.04 -4.44 -0.06
N LEU A 308 -4.07 -4.57 1.26
CA LEU A 308 -3.26 -3.77 2.17
C LEU A 308 -1.78 -4.00 1.90
N GLN A 309 -1.05 -2.95 1.55
CA GLN A 309 0.39 -3.05 1.29
C GLN A 309 1.20 -2.79 2.56
N PRO A 310 2.22 -3.61 2.85
CA PRO A 310 3.07 -3.40 4.01
C PRO A 310 3.99 -2.19 3.82
N TYR A 311 4.35 -1.55 4.93
CA TYR A 311 5.48 -0.63 4.99
C TYR A 311 6.75 -1.42 5.36
N ARG A 312 7.84 -1.20 4.58
CA ARG A 312 9.12 -1.87 4.82
C ARG A 312 10.01 -1.04 5.72
N VAL A 313 10.44 -1.63 6.83
CA VAL A 313 11.45 -1.12 7.74
C VAL A 313 12.79 -1.81 7.43
N ASP A 314 13.83 -1.03 7.16
CA ASP A 314 15.17 -1.56 6.88
C ASP A 314 15.94 -1.76 8.19
N LEU A 315 16.13 -3.03 8.56
CA LEU A 315 16.87 -3.47 9.74
C LEU A 315 18.33 -3.86 9.41
N SER A 316 18.80 -3.61 8.19
CA SER A 316 20.13 -4.02 7.73
C SER A 316 21.29 -3.41 8.55
N PRO A 317 21.19 -2.23 9.18
CA PRO A 317 22.22 -1.78 10.13
C PRO A 317 22.49 -2.75 11.27
N PHE A 318 21.49 -3.56 11.65
CA PHE A 318 21.61 -4.57 12.71
C PHE A 318 22.19 -5.91 12.23
N ALA A 319 22.45 -6.11 10.93
CA ALA A 319 22.84 -7.41 10.39
C ALA A 319 24.07 -8.03 11.08
N GLY A 320 25.09 -7.21 11.38
CA GLY A 320 26.27 -7.66 12.16
C GLY A 320 25.91 -8.09 13.59
N LYS A 321 24.96 -7.42 14.24
CA LYS A 321 24.46 -7.79 15.57
C LYS A 321 23.63 -9.07 15.51
N LEU A 322 22.75 -9.21 14.51
CA LEU A 322 21.92 -10.40 14.30
C LEU A 322 22.74 -11.65 13.98
N SER A 323 24.02 -11.50 13.62
CA SER A 323 24.96 -12.58 13.29
C SER A 323 25.83 -13.03 14.47
N ASP A 324 25.61 -12.55 15.71
CA ASP A 324 26.46 -12.83 16.87
C ASP A 324 26.27 -14.22 17.50
N GLY A 325 25.37 -15.02 16.94
CA GLY A 325 25.07 -16.38 17.40
C GLY A 325 24.12 -16.45 18.60
N GLN A 326 23.58 -15.32 19.05
CA GLN A 326 22.59 -15.28 20.11
C GLN A 326 21.18 -15.13 19.52
N PRO A 327 20.14 -15.61 20.22
CA PRO A 327 18.76 -15.30 19.87
C PRO A 327 18.47 -13.80 20.07
N HIS A 328 17.75 -13.20 19.14
CA HIS A 328 17.33 -11.79 19.21
C HIS A 328 15.82 -11.67 19.20
N THR A 329 15.27 -10.77 20.02
CA THR A 329 13.85 -10.49 20.07
C THR A 329 13.54 -9.26 19.22
N VAL A 330 12.79 -9.47 18.14
CA VAL A 330 12.23 -8.39 17.32
C VAL A 330 10.80 -8.12 17.75
N SER A 331 10.44 -6.84 17.93
CA SER A 331 9.14 -6.44 18.48
C SER A 331 8.50 -5.34 17.65
N ILE A 332 7.17 -5.36 17.59
CA ILE A 332 6.32 -4.37 16.91
C ILE A 332 5.27 -3.88 17.89
N SER A 333 5.09 -2.56 18.01
CA SER A 333 4.01 -1.91 18.76
C SER A 333 3.40 -0.77 17.96
N VAL A 334 2.22 -0.29 18.36
CA VAL A 334 1.56 0.85 17.72
C VAL A 334 1.33 1.94 18.77
N LEU A 335 2.03 3.05 18.61
CA LEU A 335 1.89 4.22 19.47
C LEU A 335 0.49 4.82 19.32
N ASN A 336 -0.11 5.19 20.46
CA ASN A 336 -1.46 5.74 20.58
C ASN A 336 -2.59 4.82 20.12
N ALA A 337 -2.36 3.50 19.96
CA ALA A 337 -3.46 2.55 19.84
C ALA A 337 -4.40 2.70 21.06
N ASN A 338 -5.73 2.79 20.79
CA ASN A 338 -6.73 3.10 21.82
C ASN A 338 -7.81 2.02 21.95
N SER A 339 -8.12 1.30 20.87
CA SER A 339 -9.02 0.14 20.89
C SER A 339 -8.29 -1.11 20.43
N TYR A 340 -7.94 -1.23 19.15
CA TYR A 340 -6.90 -2.16 18.71
C TYR A 340 -6.48 -1.94 17.25
N PHE A 341 -5.26 -2.39 16.97
CA PHE A 341 -4.72 -2.60 15.64
C PHE A 341 -4.48 -4.08 15.43
N SER A 342 -4.94 -4.62 14.29
CA SER A 342 -4.55 -5.94 13.80
C SER A 342 -3.18 -5.82 13.14
N VAL A 343 -2.14 -6.30 13.83
CA VAL A 343 -0.74 -6.12 13.40
C VAL A 343 -0.15 -7.45 12.99
N LEU A 344 0.53 -7.43 11.85
CA LEU A 344 1.34 -8.53 11.38
C LEU A 344 2.59 -8.01 10.68
N GLY A 345 3.59 -8.88 10.54
CA GLY A 345 4.79 -8.59 9.79
C GLY A 345 5.38 -9.83 9.13
N THR A 346 6.29 -9.57 8.21
CA THR A 346 7.14 -10.59 7.58
C THR A 346 8.59 -10.10 7.59
N LEU A 347 9.48 -10.86 8.23
CA LEU A 347 10.89 -10.52 8.29
C LEU A 347 11.66 -11.33 7.23
N PHE A 348 12.30 -10.61 6.33
CA PHE A 348 13.16 -11.15 5.29
C PHE A 348 14.62 -11.04 5.71
N VAL A 349 15.36 -12.13 5.65
CA VAL A 349 16.77 -12.18 6.02
C VAL A 349 17.59 -12.73 4.86
N TYR A 350 18.66 -12.02 4.56
CA TYR A 350 19.61 -12.34 3.49
C TYR A 350 20.97 -12.63 4.09
N THR A 351 21.59 -13.68 3.61
CA THR A 351 22.87 -14.18 4.14
C THR A 351 24.00 -14.07 3.12
N ASP A 352 25.22 -14.05 3.63
CA ASP A 352 26.42 -14.11 2.80
C ASP A 352 26.53 -15.50 2.16
N PRO A 353 26.59 -15.61 0.82
CA PRO A 353 26.66 -16.92 0.16
C PRO A 353 28.05 -17.59 0.26
N TYR A 354 29.10 -16.85 0.67
CA TYR A 354 30.48 -17.32 0.67
C TYR A 354 31.09 -17.42 2.07
N ARG A 355 30.42 -16.89 3.09
CA ARG A 355 30.86 -16.97 4.50
C ARG A 355 29.76 -17.52 5.37
N SER A 356 30.14 -18.40 6.30
CA SER A 356 29.23 -18.90 7.35
C SER A 356 29.11 -17.94 8.53
N ASN A 357 30.07 -17.02 8.68
CA ASN A 357 30.09 -16.03 9.76
C ASN A 357 30.34 -14.63 9.20
N VAL A 358 29.48 -13.72 9.59
CA VAL A 358 29.58 -12.28 9.37
C VAL A 358 29.66 -11.61 10.74
N ASN A 359 30.43 -10.56 10.87
CA ASN A 359 30.51 -9.81 12.11
C ASN A 359 30.28 -8.32 11.85
N GLY A 360 30.04 -7.58 12.92
CA GLY A 360 29.77 -6.17 12.87
C GLY A 360 28.92 -5.73 14.06
N GLY A 361 28.28 -4.61 13.96
CA GLY A 361 27.41 -4.08 15.01
C GLY A 361 26.95 -2.68 14.75
N ILE A 362 26.10 -2.18 15.61
CA ILE A 362 25.59 -0.81 15.56
C ILE A 362 26.70 0.16 15.99
N ILE A 363 26.94 1.20 15.21
CA ILE A 363 27.91 2.27 15.49
C ILE A 363 27.25 3.60 15.85
N ALA A 364 26.00 3.81 15.43
CA ALA A 364 25.21 4.96 15.82
C ALA A 364 23.72 4.62 15.78
N ASN A 365 22.96 5.12 16.75
CA ASN A 365 21.51 5.06 16.77
C ASN A 365 20.98 6.29 17.50
N THR A 366 20.28 7.16 16.76
CA THR A 366 19.66 8.36 17.33
C THR A 366 18.14 8.22 17.52
N LEU A 367 17.58 7.04 17.23
CA LEU A 367 16.18 6.71 17.50
C LEU A 367 16.02 6.33 18.97
N THR A 368 15.69 7.27 19.83
CA THR A 368 15.75 7.08 21.29
C THR A 368 14.41 7.10 22.00
N ALA A 369 13.39 7.71 21.41
CA ALA A 369 12.11 7.90 22.08
C ALA A 369 10.93 7.79 21.11
N PRO A 370 9.73 7.41 21.60
CA PRO A 370 8.48 7.56 20.86
C PRO A 370 8.27 9.02 20.43
N ALA A 371 7.52 9.22 19.33
CA ALA A 371 7.09 10.55 18.94
C ALA A 371 6.13 11.14 20.00
N ALA A 372 6.26 12.44 20.25
CA ALA A 372 5.33 13.18 21.10
C ALA A 372 4.49 14.11 20.21
N PRO A 373 3.24 13.76 19.88
CA PRO A 373 2.38 14.63 19.09
C PRO A 373 2.04 15.90 19.86
N VAL A 374 2.04 17.03 19.16
CA VAL A 374 1.64 18.33 19.67
C VAL A 374 0.20 18.60 19.26
N VAL A 375 -0.64 18.95 20.24
CA VAL A 375 -2.05 19.28 20.04
C VAL A 375 -2.26 20.78 20.17
N ASN A 376 -2.91 21.37 19.18
CA ASN A 376 -3.41 22.76 19.21
C ASN A 376 -4.93 22.73 19.22
N ASN A 377 -5.53 23.05 20.37
CA ASN A 377 -6.97 23.07 20.55
C ASN A 377 -7.50 24.51 20.55
N GLN A 378 -8.32 24.84 19.56
CA GLN A 378 -9.02 26.12 19.42
C GLN A 378 -10.54 25.88 19.29
N LEU A 379 -11.05 24.83 19.92
CA LEU A 379 -12.48 24.51 19.91
C LEU A 379 -13.23 25.28 21.00
N SER A 380 -14.44 25.66 20.65
CA SER A 380 -15.48 26.11 21.58
C SER A 380 -16.72 25.24 21.42
N PHE A 381 -17.51 25.12 22.49
CA PHE A 381 -18.76 24.38 22.48
C PHE A 381 -19.92 25.32 22.84
N ASP A 382 -21.02 25.23 22.08
CA ASP A 382 -22.24 25.95 22.38
C ASP A 382 -23.03 25.27 23.51
N SER A 383 -24.15 25.87 23.91
CA SER A 383 -25.03 25.32 24.98
C SER A 383 -25.68 23.97 24.61
N SER A 384 -25.69 23.61 23.34
CA SER A 384 -26.19 22.33 22.81
C SER A 384 -25.09 21.28 22.68
N GLY A 385 -23.84 21.64 22.98
CA GLY A 385 -22.68 20.77 22.87
C GLY A 385 -22.07 20.70 21.45
N ASN A 386 -22.51 21.55 20.49
CA ASN A 386 -21.90 21.56 19.17
C ASN A 386 -20.53 22.23 19.22
N ALA A 387 -19.55 21.57 18.62
CA ALA A 387 -18.19 22.09 18.51
C ALA A 387 -18.06 23.10 17.36
N SER A 388 -17.26 24.14 17.56
CA SER A 388 -16.83 25.09 16.52
C SER A 388 -15.36 25.44 16.72
N GLY A 389 -14.63 25.64 15.62
CA GLY A 389 -13.20 25.98 15.63
C GLY A 389 -12.32 24.88 15.06
N THR A 390 -11.08 24.83 15.51
CA THR A 390 -10.08 23.89 14.96
C THR A 390 -9.39 23.08 16.04
N LEU A 391 -9.10 21.82 15.71
CA LEU A 391 -8.27 20.92 16.49
C LEU A 391 -7.13 20.43 15.61
N GLY A 392 -5.90 20.83 15.91
CA GLY A 392 -4.69 20.44 15.19
C GLY A 392 -3.89 19.39 15.98
N THR A 393 -3.39 18.37 15.30
CA THR A 393 -2.41 17.42 15.84
C THR A 393 -1.23 17.36 14.88
N THR A 394 -0.03 17.61 15.38
CA THR A 394 1.20 17.53 14.58
C THR A 394 2.22 16.63 15.26
N SER A 395 3.04 15.96 14.48
CA SER A 395 4.17 15.18 14.96
C SER A 395 5.28 15.17 13.92
N GLY A 396 6.51 15.01 14.37
CA GLY A 396 7.66 14.89 13.48
C GLY A 396 8.83 14.27 14.18
N ARG A 397 9.64 13.56 13.42
CA ARG A 397 10.92 13.03 13.90
C ARG A 397 11.93 12.89 12.78
N GLN A 398 13.18 12.89 13.15
CA GLN A 398 14.30 12.53 12.30
C GLN A 398 15.27 11.67 13.12
N PHE A 399 15.76 10.60 12.52
CA PHE A 399 16.75 9.73 13.15
C PHE A 399 17.68 9.12 12.12
N GLN A 400 18.78 8.59 12.63
CA GLN A 400 19.77 7.82 11.88
C GLN A 400 20.16 6.57 12.68
N ILE A 401 20.25 5.43 11.98
CA ILE A 401 20.79 4.18 12.52
C ILE A 401 21.89 3.72 11.58
N SER A 402 23.09 3.51 12.11
CA SER A 402 24.25 3.08 11.34
C SER A 402 24.86 1.82 11.94
N GLY A 403 25.23 0.87 11.09
CA GLY A 403 25.89 -0.36 11.48
C GLY A 403 26.99 -0.76 10.51
N ILE A 404 27.94 -1.56 11.00
CA ILE A 404 29.00 -2.17 10.19
C ILE A 404 28.66 -3.64 9.96
N VAL A 405 28.90 -4.11 8.73
CA VAL A 405 28.78 -5.50 8.32
C VAL A 405 30.06 -5.92 7.59
N ASN A 406 30.79 -6.90 8.14
CA ASN A 406 32.00 -7.45 7.54
C ASN A 406 31.67 -8.79 6.87
N SER A 407 31.42 -8.77 5.58
CA SER A 407 30.99 -9.90 4.76
C SER A 407 32.07 -10.37 3.78
N SER A 408 31.76 -11.34 2.92
CA SER A 408 32.61 -11.73 1.81
C SER A 408 32.89 -10.58 0.82
N ARG A 409 32.02 -9.56 0.82
CA ARG A 409 32.13 -8.36 0.01
C ARG A 409 32.99 -7.26 0.62
N GLY A 410 33.66 -7.54 1.75
CA GLY A 410 34.40 -6.58 2.54
C GLY A 410 33.56 -5.92 3.62
N GLN A 411 34.10 -4.86 4.19
CA GLN A 411 33.40 -4.05 5.20
C GLN A 411 32.42 -3.08 4.51
N GLU A 412 31.20 -3.09 4.98
CA GLU A 412 30.15 -2.15 4.59
C GLU A 412 29.68 -1.37 5.81
N THR A 413 29.50 -0.06 5.64
CA THR A 413 28.72 0.74 6.58
C THR A 413 27.32 0.96 6.00
N ILE A 414 26.30 0.52 6.72
CA ILE A 414 24.90 0.66 6.32
C ILE A 414 24.28 1.70 7.23
N THR A 415 23.77 2.78 6.65
CA THR A 415 23.15 3.89 7.37
C THR A 415 21.74 4.08 6.86
N VAL A 416 20.76 3.94 7.74
CA VAL A 416 19.35 4.29 7.50
C VAL A 416 19.08 5.64 8.16
N THR A 417 18.68 6.62 7.36
CA THR A 417 18.19 7.92 7.82
C THR A 417 16.71 8.03 7.49
N GLN A 418 15.88 8.36 8.46
CA GLN A 418 14.47 8.59 8.23
C GLN A 418 14.04 9.94 8.80
N SER A 419 13.23 10.66 8.02
CA SER A 419 12.47 11.83 8.48
C SER A 419 10.98 11.57 8.26
N MET A 420 10.16 11.91 9.26
CA MET A 420 8.71 11.81 9.20
C MET A 420 8.09 13.11 9.66
N SER A 421 7.06 13.57 8.96
CA SER A 421 6.18 14.66 9.37
C SER A 421 4.73 14.22 9.27
N PHE A 422 3.96 14.63 10.25
CA PHE A 422 2.52 14.37 10.35
C PHE A 422 1.79 15.65 10.74
N SER A 423 0.67 15.90 10.09
CA SER A 423 -0.28 16.92 10.48
C SER A 423 -1.70 16.42 10.24
N ASN A 424 -2.59 16.69 11.20
CA ASN A 424 -4.02 16.46 11.07
C ASN A 424 -4.71 17.71 11.63
N VAL A 425 -5.55 18.35 10.81
CA VAL A 425 -6.35 19.52 11.19
C VAL A 425 -7.81 19.17 11.00
N GLN A 426 -8.57 19.20 12.08
CA GLN A 426 -10.02 19.02 12.09
C GLN A 426 -10.68 20.38 12.32
N THR A 427 -11.55 20.78 11.41
CA THR A 427 -12.33 22.02 11.51
C THR A 427 -13.79 21.67 11.72
N PHE A 428 -14.38 22.22 12.76
CA PHE A 428 -15.75 21.96 13.16
C PHE A 428 -16.61 23.23 13.00
N THR A 429 -17.84 23.02 12.55
CA THR A 429 -18.95 23.96 12.67
C THR A 429 -20.17 23.20 13.19
N ALA A 430 -21.27 23.89 13.52
CA ALA A 430 -22.50 23.21 13.97
C ALA A 430 -23.04 22.17 12.95
N THR A 431 -22.66 22.26 11.67
CA THR A 431 -23.20 21.41 10.60
C THR A 431 -22.12 20.72 9.78
N SER A 432 -20.85 20.85 10.14
CA SER A 432 -19.76 20.25 9.36
C SER A 432 -18.56 19.88 10.20
N GLN A 433 -17.87 18.81 9.72
CA GLN A 433 -16.52 18.46 10.13
C GLN A 433 -15.68 18.30 8.87
N ASN A 434 -14.57 19.03 8.80
CA ASN A 434 -13.57 18.88 7.75
C ASN A 434 -12.27 18.38 8.38
N ILE A 435 -11.64 17.37 7.77
CA ILE A 435 -10.38 16.79 8.20
C ILE A 435 -9.39 16.88 7.05
N VAL A 436 -8.23 17.48 7.31
CA VAL A 436 -7.09 17.50 6.39
C VAL A 436 -5.91 16.86 7.11
N GLN A 437 -5.49 15.70 6.65
CA GLN A 437 -4.35 14.97 7.18
C GLN A 437 -3.26 14.81 6.13
N ASN A 438 -2.01 15.03 6.52
CA ASN A 438 -0.84 14.75 5.70
C ASN A 438 0.19 13.97 6.52
N THR A 439 0.66 12.88 5.94
CA THR A 439 1.81 12.11 6.45
C THR A 439 2.86 12.07 5.36
N SER A 440 4.08 12.47 5.67
CA SER A 440 5.21 12.36 4.73
C SER A 440 6.38 11.67 5.43
N VAL A 441 6.95 10.68 4.75
CA VAL A 441 8.09 9.92 5.24
C VAL A 441 9.15 9.85 4.15
N ARG A 442 10.38 10.21 4.49
CA ARG A 442 11.55 10.00 3.64
C ARG A 442 12.51 9.07 4.35
N THR A 443 12.83 7.95 3.73
CA THR A 443 13.83 6.99 4.20
C THR A 443 14.96 6.92 3.17
N ALA A 444 16.19 7.05 3.63
CA ALA A 444 17.39 6.87 2.81
C ALA A 444 18.27 5.79 3.44
N THR A 445 18.52 4.71 2.71
CA THR A 445 19.51 3.69 3.07
C THR A 445 20.77 3.94 2.26
N GLN A 446 21.85 4.27 2.95
CA GLN A 446 23.18 4.43 2.37
C GLN A 446 24.03 3.20 2.68
N ILE A 447 24.65 2.63 1.66
CA ILE A 447 25.59 1.52 1.77
C ILE A 447 26.94 2.05 1.29
N ALA A 448 27.90 2.18 2.22
CA ALA A 448 29.22 2.71 1.93
C ALA A 448 30.29 1.62 2.08
N LYS A 449 31.19 1.57 1.09
CA LYS A 449 32.44 0.79 1.04
C LYS A 449 33.60 1.74 0.77
N PRO A 450 34.86 1.35 1.00
CA PRO A 450 36.00 2.15 0.55
C PRO A 450 35.90 2.48 -0.94
N GLY A 451 35.86 3.79 -1.25
CA GLY A 451 35.81 4.30 -2.63
C GLY A 451 34.48 4.14 -3.37
N ARG A 452 33.40 3.69 -2.71
CA ARG A 452 32.08 3.56 -3.34
C ARG A 452 30.95 3.73 -2.35
N GLN A 453 29.91 4.46 -2.74
CA GLN A 453 28.69 4.64 -1.98
C GLN A 453 27.47 4.46 -2.86
N VAL A 454 26.44 3.85 -2.31
CA VAL A 454 25.13 3.71 -2.95
C VAL A 454 24.07 4.18 -1.98
N THR A 455 23.10 4.93 -2.49
CA THR A 455 21.98 5.45 -1.71
C THR A 455 20.66 5.04 -2.36
N LEU A 456 19.82 4.47 -1.55
CA LEU A 456 18.44 4.12 -1.83
C LEU A 456 17.54 5.08 -1.08
N GLU A 457 16.76 5.87 -1.80
CA GLU A 457 15.83 6.81 -1.19
C GLU A 457 14.40 6.46 -1.55
N ARG A 458 13.53 6.44 -0.56
CA ARG A 458 12.09 6.33 -0.72
C ARG A 458 11.42 7.49 0.00
N THR A 459 10.57 8.22 -0.72
CA THR A 459 9.66 9.19 -0.14
C THR A 459 8.24 8.68 -0.33
N SER A 460 7.46 8.65 0.76
CA SER A 460 6.03 8.31 0.73
C SER A 460 5.24 9.46 1.31
N SER A 461 4.13 9.81 0.67
CA SER A 461 3.19 10.83 1.14
C SER A 461 1.77 10.27 1.11
N TYR A 462 0.99 10.55 2.15
CA TYR A 462 -0.38 10.03 2.34
C TYR A 462 -1.33 11.18 2.67
N PRO A 463 -1.69 12.03 1.69
CA PRO A 463 -2.73 13.04 1.87
C PRO A 463 -4.10 12.38 2.05
N LEU A 464 -4.86 12.88 3.02
CA LEU A 464 -6.25 12.48 3.26
C LEU A 464 -7.07 13.75 3.53
N GLN A 465 -8.18 13.90 2.82
CA GLN A 465 -9.17 14.92 3.08
C GLN A 465 -10.53 14.26 3.24
N LEU A 466 -11.24 14.61 4.30
CA LEU A 466 -12.61 14.17 4.57
C LEU A 466 -13.44 15.38 4.93
N ASN A 467 -14.65 15.45 4.38
CA ASN A 467 -15.59 16.51 4.73
C ASN A 467 -16.99 15.91 4.91
N PHE A 468 -17.55 16.12 6.09
CA PHE A 468 -18.91 15.71 6.47
C PHE A 468 -19.74 16.96 6.66
N THR A 469 -20.89 17.04 6.01
CA THR A 469 -21.81 18.16 6.15
C THR A 469 -23.24 17.66 6.30
N VAL A 470 -24.02 18.39 7.12
CA VAL A 470 -25.46 18.18 7.26
C VAL A 470 -26.15 19.49 6.88
N ASP A 471 -27.11 19.46 5.96
CA ASP A 471 -27.88 20.65 5.57
C ASP A 471 -29.04 20.93 6.56
N SER A 472 -29.74 22.04 6.35
CA SER A 472 -30.88 22.45 7.18
C SER A 472 -32.07 21.47 7.17
N ASN A 473 -32.12 20.54 6.24
CA ASN A 473 -33.14 19.49 6.12
C ASN A 473 -32.68 18.16 6.75
N GLY A 474 -31.47 18.12 7.35
CA GLY A 474 -30.91 16.91 7.93
C GLY A 474 -30.28 15.95 6.90
N ASN A 475 -30.13 16.37 5.64
CA ASN A 475 -29.44 15.57 4.64
C ASN A 475 -27.93 15.66 4.84
N TRP A 476 -27.25 14.53 4.77
CA TRP A 476 -25.80 14.49 4.92
C TRP A 476 -25.08 14.35 3.57
N LYS A 477 -23.92 14.92 3.53
CA LYS A 477 -22.96 14.78 2.43
C LYS A 477 -21.58 14.45 2.98
N THR A 478 -20.94 13.46 2.37
CA THR A 478 -19.53 13.10 2.61
C THR A 478 -18.74 13.31 1.33
N THR A 479 -17.58 13.91 1.42
CA THR A 479 -16.58 13.91 0.35
C THR A 479 -15.26 13.42 0.90
N SER A 480 -14.53 12.64 0.12
CA SER A 480 -13.20 12.17 0.48
C SER A 480 -12.22 12.32 -0.68
N SER A 481 -10.96 12.54 -0.33
CA SER A 481 -9.81 12.45 -1.21
C SER A 481 -8.72 11.70 -0.45
N GLN A 482 -8.30 10.56 -0.97
CA GLN A 482 -7.26 9.72 -0.39
C GLN A 482 -6.19 9.46 -1.46
N GLU A 483 -4.95 9.68 -1.10
CA GLU A 483 -3.84 9.57 -2.04
C GLU A 483 -2.65 8.83 -1.41
N ILE A 484 -1.89 8.13 -2.24
CA ILE A 484 -0.55 7.65 -1.93
C ILE A 484 0.40 8.05 -3.05
N VAL A 485 1.41 8.84 -2.71
CA VAL A 485 2.50 9.16 -3.62
C VAL A 485 3.77 8.49 -3.11
N VAL A 486 4.43 7.71 -3.97
CA VAL A 486 5.72 7.08 -3.66
C VAL A 486 6.74 7.47 -4.70
N LYS A 487 7.89 7.98 -4.24
CA LYS A 487 9.05 8.27 -5.07
C LYS A 487 10.21 7.41 -4.59
N ASN A 488 10.83 6.68 -5.52
CA ASN A 488 12.02 5.89 -5.27
C ASN A 488 13.18 6.44 -6.08
N LYS A 489 14.36 6.48 -5.49
CA LYS A 489 15.58 6.90 -6.15
C LYS A 489 16.74 5.99 -5.72
N LEU A 490 17.47 5.52 -6.70
CA LEU A 490 18.74 4.86 -6.52
C LEU A 490 19.84 5.76 -7.11
N ALA A 491 20.89 5.99 -6.35
CA ALA A 491 22.04 6.79 -6.79
C ALA A 491 23.35 6.17 -6.30
N ASP A 492 24.43 6.38 -7.03
CA ASP A 492 25.79 6.11 -6.59
C ASP A 492 26.65 7.39 -6.72
N ASP A 493 27.97 7.26 -6.53
CA ASP A 493 28.92 8.39 -6.63
C ASP A 493 28.93 9.04 -8.02
N ARG A 494 28.40 8.38 -9.05
CA ARG A 494 28.32 8.90 -10.44
C ARG A 494 27.01 9.62 -10.73
N GLY A 495 26.00 9.50 -9.85
CA GLY A 495 24.70 10.15 -10.00
C GLY A 495 23.51 9.22 -9.83
N THR A 496 22.37 9.64 -10.35
CA THR A 496 21.13 8.88 -10.29
C THR A 496 21.15 7.72 -11.28
N LEU A 497 21.03 6.49 -10.79
CA LEU A 497 20.94 5.27 -11.59
C LEU A 497 19.50 4.96 -11.99
N PHE A 498 18.56 5.25 -11.08
CA PHE A 498 17.14 5.05 -11.32
C PHE A 498 16.29 6.00 -10.47
N ALA A 499 15.19 6.45 -11.03
CA ALA A 499 14.16 7.18 -10.28
C ALA A 499 12.77 6.76 -10.80
N ALA A 500 11.81 6.65 -9.90
CA ALA A 500 10.43 6.36 -10.24
C ALA A 500 9.47 7.14 -9.35
N THR A 501 8.32 7.49 -9.90
CA THR A 501 7.20 8.09 -9.18
C THR A 501 5.94 7.29 -9.46
N MET A 502 5.23 6.95 -8.40
CA MET A 502 3.88 6.39 -8.42
C MET A 502 2.96 7.31 -7.64
N ASP A 503 1.76 7.48 -8.17
CA ASP A 503 0.69 8.25 -7.56
C ASP A 503 -0.63 7.50 -7.77
N ASN A 504 -1.37 7.27 -6.69
CA ASN A 504 -2.68 6.64 -6.70
C ASN A 504 -3.64 7.48 -5.87
N LEU A 505 -4.55 8.17 -6.56
CA LEU A 505 -5.52 9.10 -6.00
C LEU A 505 -6.94 8.55 -6.19
N VAL A 506 -7.70 8.50 -5.10
CA VAL A 506 -9.14 8.20 -5.11
C VAL A 506 -9.90 9.38 -4.52
N ASN A 507 -10.91 9.86 -5.26
CA ASN A 507 -11.85 10.86 -4.78
C ASN A 507 -13.26 10.28 -4.76
N SER A 508 -14.07 10.69 -3.80
CA SER A 508 -15.46 10.26 -3.70
C SER A 508 -16.36 11.37 -3.18
N SER A 509 -17.64 11.28 -3.53
CA SER A 509 -18.71 12.11 -3.00
C SER A 509 -19.97 11.28 -2.84
N SER A 510 -20.57 11.37 -1.65
CA SER A 510 -21.84 10.73 -1.33
C SER A 510 -22.79 11.76 -0.76
N TYR A 511 -24.02 11.79 -1.27
CA TYR A 511 -25.09 12.67 -0.78
C TYR A 511 -26.35 11.85 -0.54
N ALA A 512 -26.94 11.97 0.62
CA ALA A 512 -28.14 11.23 1.02
C ALA A 512 -29.30 12.19 1.34
N PRO A 513 -30.04 12.65 0.29
CA PRO A 513 -31.25 13.45 0.49
C PRO A 513 -32.40 12.55 0.91
N ALA A 514 -33.12 12.93 1.98
CA ALA A 514 -34.33 12.24 2.40
C ALA A 514 -35.56 12.89 1.72
N PRO A 515 -36.52 12.13 1.18
CA PRO A 515 -36.60 10.67 1.05
C PRO A 515 -36.00 10.09 -0.23
N ALA A 516 -35.30 10.89 -1.06
CA ALA A 516 -34.77 10.45 -2.34
C ALA A 516 -33.59 9.45 -2.17
N PRO A 517 -33.27 8.66 -3.19
CA PRO A 517 -32.11 7.77 -3.17
C PRO A 517 -30.78 8.54 -3.02
N SER A 518 -29.82 7.96 -2.32
CA SER A 518 -28.47 8.50 -2.23
C SER A 518 -27.81 8.61 -3.61
N VAL A 519 -27.08 9.72 -3.83
CA VAL A 519 -26.23 9.92 -5.00
C VAL A 519 -24.78 9.71 -4.57
N ARG A 520 -24.06 8.87 -5.29
CA ARG A 520 -22.68 8.48 -4.99
C ARG A 520 -21.81 8.54 -6.23
N SER A 521 -20.62 9.09 -6.10
CA SER A 521 -19.64 9.09 -7.20
C SER A 521 -18.25 8.78 -6.64
N ALA A 522 -17.42 8.11 -7.43
CA ALA A 522 -16.02 7.91 -7.12
C ALA A 522 -15.18 7.98 -8.40
N THR A 523 -13.94 8.42 -8.26
CA THR A 523 -12.93 8.39 -9.33
C THR A 523 -11.62 7.86 -8.77
N GLN A 524 -10.87 7.13 -9.60
CA GLN A 524 -9.51 6.74 -9.28
C GLN A 524 -8.59 7.11 -10.44
N THR A 525 -7.42 7.63 -10.12
CA THR A 525 -6.34 7.84 -11.06
C THR A 525 -5.09 7.18 -10.51
N PHE A 526 -4.52 6.25 -11.26
CA PHE A 526 -3.22 5.68 -10.98
C PHE A 526 -2.24 6.11 -12.06
N SER A 527 -1.13 6.73 -11.65
CA SER A 527 -0.03 7.11 -12.54
C SER A 527 1.30 6.55 -12.07
N TYR A 528 2.14 6.20 -13.02
CA TYR A 528 3.52 5.76 -12.80
C TYR A 528 4.42 6.26 -13.90
N THR A 529 5.63 6.72 -13.54
CA THR A 529 6.70 7.06 -14.48
C THR A 529 8.05 6.66 -13.88
N ASP A 530 9.01 6.28 -14.74
CA ASP A 530 10.38 6.03 -14.31
C ASP A 530 11.43 6.62 -15.28
N SER A 531 12.67 6.68 -14.80
CA SER A 531 13.82 7.21 -15.57
C SER A 531 14.25 6.31 -16.75
N LEU A 532 13.68 5.11 -16.88
CA LEU A 532 13.90 4.20 -17.99
C LEU A 532 12.82 4.33 -19.08
N GLY A 533 11.94 5.34 -18.94
CA GLY A 533 10.91 5.65 -19.94
C GLY A 533 9.63 4.83 -19.80
N SER A 534 9.44 4.09 -18.69
CA SER A 534 8.17 3.43 -18.44
C SER A 534 7.13 4.44 -17.98
N CYS A 535 5.90 4.25 -18.42
CA CYS A 535 4.77 5.11 -18.11
C CYS A 535 3.51 4.23 -17.97
N TYR A 536 2.66 4.55 -17.01
CA TYR A 536 1.33 3.97 -16.87
C TYR A 536 0.38 5.05 -16.34
N LEU A 537 -0.80 5.17 -16.96
CA LEU A 537 -1.83 6.10 -16.50
C LEU A 537 -3.21 5.50 -16.79
N ARG A 538 -3.94 5.15 -15.73
CA ARG A 538 -5.31 4.65 -15.80
C ARG A 538 -6.23 5.55 -14.98
N LYS A 539 -7.40 5.85 -15.54
CA LYS A 539 -8.45 6.64 -14.91
C LYS A 539 -9.75 5.87 -14.91
N LEU A 540 -10.38 5.84 -13.75
CA LEU A 540 -11.69 5.22 -13.54
C LEU A 540 -12.68 6.26 -13.02
N GLY A 541 -13.95 6.09 -13.37
CA GLY A 541 -15.06 6.87 -12.83
C GLY A 541 -16.28 6.01 -12.59
N SER A 542 -17.01 6.29 -11.50
CA SER A 542 -18.27 5.64 -11.20
C SER A 542 -19.34 6.64 -10.74
N GLN A 543 -20.58 6.32 -11.00
CA GLN A 543 -21.76 7.05 -10.56
C GLN A 543 -22.79 6.07 -10.04
N ASN A 544 -23.30 6.30 -8.83
CA ASN A 544 -24.29 5.44 -8.18
C ASN A 544 -23.87 3.97 -8.12
N LEU A 545 -22.57 3.74 -7.88
CA LEU A 545 -21.95 2.42 -7.79
C LEU A 545 -21.98 1.63 -9.12
N LEU A 546 -22.04 2.34 -10.26
CA LEU A 546 -21.87 1.79 -11.59
C LEU A 546 -20.69 2.47 -12.28
N LEU A 547 -19.86 1.69 -12.96
CA LEU A 547 -18.70 2.20 -13.69
C LEU A 547 -19.16 3.08 -14.86
N THR A 548 -18.72 4.33 -14.91
CA THR A 548 -19.03 5.28 -15.99
C THR A 548 -17.88 5.45 -16.97
N SER A 549 -16.66 5.22 -16.53
CA SER A 549 -15.46 5.27 -17.38
C SER A 549 -14.35 4.38 -16.84
N ALA A 550 -13.59 3.77 -17.74
CA ALA A 550 -12.35 3.05 -17.47
C ALA A 550 -11.41 3.24 -18.67
N ILE A 551 -10.35 4.01 -18.50
CA ILE A 551 -9.53 4.51 -19.60
C ILE A 551 -8.04 4.35 -19.27
N ASP A 552 -7.28 3.73 -20.19
CA ASP A 552 -5.83 3.82 -20.26
C ASP A 552 -5.46 5.02 -21.12
N ALA A 553 -4.76 5.99 -20.53
CA ALA A 553 -4.52 7.28 -21.17
C ALA A 553 -3.46 7.20 -22.27
N ALA A 554 -3.74 7.81 -23.40
CA ALA A 554 -2.87 7.89 -24.57
C ALA A 554 -1.49 8.50 -24.28
N SER A 555 -1.40 9.41 -23.31
CA SER A 555 -0.14 10.03 -22.90
C SER A 555 0.93 9.05 -22.39
N CYS A 556 0.51 7.82 -22.03
CA CYS A 556 1.39 6.73 -21.62
C CYS A 556 1.35 5.53 -22.60
N GLY A 557 1.01 5.74 -23.87
CA GLY A 557 0.97 4.67 -24.87
C GLY A 557 -0.23 3.72 -24.74
N GLY A 558 -1.24 4.06 -23.95
CA GLY A 558 -2.48 3.27 -23.82
C GLY A 558 -2.26 1.90 -23.16
N ALA A 559 -2.96 0.87 -23.65
CA ALA A 559 -2.93 -0.50 -23.09
C ALA A 559 -1.55 -1.19 -23.11
N GLY A 560 -0.57 -0.64 -23.80
CA GLY A 560 0.82 -1.13 -23.83
C GLY A 560 1.74 -0.50 -22.77
N SER A 561 1.24 0.43 -21.95
CA SER A 561 2.05 1.09 -20.94
C SER A 561 2.42 0.13 -19.81
N ILE A 562 3.65 0.27 -19.32
CA ILE A 562 4.22 -0.62 -18.30
C ILE A 562 4.49 0.18 -17.03
N ALA A 563 3.92 -0.27 -15.91
CA ALA A 563 4.35 0.17 -14.59
C ALA A 563 5.41 -0.82 -14.07
N ARG A 564 6.62 -0.35 -13.92
CA ARG A 564 7.66 -1.06 -13.16
C ARG A 564 7.54 -0.61 -11.72
N MET A 565 7.09 -1.48 -10.84
CA MET A 565 6.98 -1.14 -9.42
C MET A 565 8.24 -1.54 -8.67
N PRO A 566 9.26 -0.68 -8.56
CA PRO A 566 10.48 -0.98 -7.82
C PRO A 566 10.27 -0.71 -6.33
N TRP A 567 9.33 -1.42 -5.72
CA TRP A 567 9.07 -1.31 -4.29
C TRP A 567 10.22 -1.85 -3.43
N LYS A 568 11.11 -2.60 -4.04
CA LYS A 568 12.16 -3.36 -3.36
C LYS A 568 13.44 -3.24 -4.17
N VAL A 569 14.52 -2.94 -3.51
CA VAL A 569 15.86 -2.95 -4.07
C VAL A 569 16.53 -4.24 -3.65
N ASP A 570 17.38 -4.79 -4.52
CA ASP A 570 18.14 -5.99 -4.22
C ASP A 570 18.98 -5.79 -2.95
N PRO A 571 18.66 -6.52 -1.87
CA PRO A 571 19.34 -6.39 -0.60
C PRO A 571 20.75 -6.99 -0.59
N GLN A 572 21.13 -7.76 -1.60
CA GLN A 572 22.45 -8.40 -1.65
C GLN A 572 23.54 -7.52 -2.26
N GLY A 573 23.26 -6.24 -2.48
CA GLY A 573 24.23 -5.26 -2.98
C GLY A 573 24.41 -5.29 -4.49
N GLY A 574 23.62 -6.08 -5.20
CA GLY A 574 23.23 -5.81 -6.55
C GLY A 574 22.15 -4.74 -6.51
N THR A 575 22.05 -3.90 -7.48
CA THR A 575 20.93 -3.00 -7.69
C THR A 575 19.87 -3.70 -8.54
N GLY A 576 19.44 -4.88 -8.11
CA GLY A 576 18.30 -5.54 -8.71
C GLY A 576 17.04 -4.78 -8.29
N PHE A 577 16.33 -4.21 -9.26
CA PHE A 577 14.95 -3.85 -9.05
C PHE A 577 14.11 -5.12 -9.08
N LEU A 578 13.35 -5.35 -8.04
CA LEU A 578 12.26 -6.32 -8.09
C LEU A 578 11.13 -5.70 -8.93
N GLY A 579 11.40 -5.52 -10.19
CA GLY A 579 10.45 -5.11 -11.20
C GLY A 579 10.16 -6.26 -12.13
N PRO A 580 9.12 -6.14 -12.96
CA PRO A 580 8.65 -7.19 -13.87
C PRO A 580 9.64 -7.61 -14.93
N ILE A 581 10.67 -6.82 -15.15
CA ILE A 581 11.78 -7.11 -16.07
C ILE A 581 13.03 -6.97 -15.22
N GLY A 582 13.70 -8.08 -14.95
CA GLY A 582 14.92 -8.13 -14.16
C GLY A 582 16.02 -7.24 -14.72
N PHE A 583 16.05 -5.98 -14.30
CA PHE A 583 17.26 -5.19 -14.38
C PHE A 583 18.01 -5.43 -13.07
N SER A 584 19.02 -6.27 -13.11
CA SER A 584 20.04 -6.30 -12.09
C SER A 584 21.12 -5.29 -12.48
N PHE A 585 21.34 -4.31 -11.62
CA PHE A 585 22.55 -3.51 -11.70
C PHE A 585 23.59 -4.22 -10.84
N ASP A 586 24.63 -4.74 -11.46
CA ASP A 586 25.72 -5.39 -10.73
C ASP A 586 26.64 -4.34 -10.10
N PHE A 587 26.70 -4.31 -8.77
CA PHE A 587 27.66 -3.51 -8.02
C PHE A 587 29.01 -4.21 -7.85
N SER A 588 29.23 -5.38 -8.42
CA SER A 588 30.51 -6.09 -8.28
C SER A 588 31.68 -5.38 -8.99
N GLY A 589 31.40 -4.36 -9.79
CA GLY A 589 32.45 -3.47 -10.28
C GLY A 589 33.16 -3.92 -11.55
N ASN A 590 32.57 -4.82 -12.33
CA ASN A 590 33.05 -5.16 -13.66
C ASN A 590 32.08 -4.62 -14.72
N GLY A 591 32.42 -3.48 -15.32
CA GLY A 591 31.71 -2.87 -16.43
C GLY A 591 32.35 -1.57 -16.80
#